data_11173ea1471ec847501ba7e4437e62df
#
_entry.id   11173ea1471ec847501ba7e4437e62df
#
_cell.length_a   1.000
_cell.length_b   1.000
_cell.length_c   1.000
_cell.angle_alpha   90.00
_cell.angle_beta   90.00
_cell.angle_gamma   90.00
#
_symmetry.space_group_name_H-M   'P 1'
#
loop_
_entity.id
_entity.type
_entity.pdbx_description
1 polymer ?
#
loop_
_entity_poly.entity_id
_entity_poly.type
_entity_poly.pdbx_seq_one_letter_code
_entity_poly.pdbx_strand_id
1 'polypeptide(L)'
;SWIVLDNNKANLARGTRVIWEKIDRADFKLNKINTNSILKNIDMHLGLVFHRFLEGINLKREKLKIFINGSEVEPKNPFNEESNATIKSAISTLKYNNSDIFVQYFILPHEDMVSIEEWKNFEGEGGYIKNQGCYVYRCNRLIVSSTWFGIMPKLASTKLCRAKIDIGNDIDSDWKIDIKKSTASPPKSIKNFLTELIINNIERKGRGVVNKRTQELIQDKDLKLWV
;
A
#
# COMPACT_ATOMS: atom_id res chain seq x y z
N SER A 1 -7.37 -28.49 11.84
CA SER A 1 -6.13 -29.24 12.15
C SER A 1 -5.11 -29.01 11.05
N TRP A 2 -3.85 -28.78 11.41
CA TRP A 2 -2.75 -28.63 10.48
C TRP A 2 -2.19 -29.98 10.16
N ILE A 3 -1.98 -30.28 8.88
CA ILE A 3 -1.27 -31.48 8.44
C ILE A 3 0.06 -31.01 7.87
N VAL A 4 1.17 -31.46 8.46
CA VAL A 4 2.49 -31.29 7.86
C VAL A 4 2.61 -32.34 6.76
N LEU A 5 2.64 -31.90 5.51
CA LEU A 5 2.90 -32.80 4.38
C LEU A 5 4.37 -33.19 4.36
N ASP A 6 4.64 -34.49 4.18
CA ASP A 6 5.99 -34.99 4.01
C ASP A 6 6.67 -34.29 2.82
N ASN A 7 7.93 -33.87 3.01
CA ASN A 7 8.72 -33.14 2.00
C ASN A 7 8.75 -33.84 0.62
N ASN A 8 8.63 -35.17 0.59
CA ASN A 8 8.60 -35.94 -0.63
C ASN A 8 7.35 -35.72 -1.52
N LYS A 9 6.26 -35.15 -1.00
CA LYS A 9 5.05 -34.85 -1.77
C LYS A 9 5.02 -33.43 -2.32
N ALA A 10 5.91 -32.56 -1.88
CA ALA A 10 5.84 -31.14 -2.27
C ALA A 10 6.58 -30.84 -3.59
N ASN A 11 7.49 -31.72 -4.04
CA ASN A 11 8.37 -31.51 -5.20
C ASN A 11 9.10 -30.16 -5.21
N LEU A 12 9.31 -29.57 -4.01
CA LEU A 12 9.95 -28.27 -3.83
C LEU A 12 11.34 -28.51 -3.25
N ALA A 13 12.38 -28.15 -4.00
CA ALA A 13 13.75 -28.16 -3.48
C ALA A 13 13.90 -27.12 -2.34
N ARG A 14 13.12 -26.04 -2.37
CA ARG A 14 13.10 -24.95 -1.37
C ARG A 14 11.77 -24.21 -1.44
N GLY A 15 11.22 -23.82 -0.29
CA GLY A 15 9.98 -23.00 -0.21
C GLY A 15 8.92 -23.63 0.69
N THR A 16 7.73 -23.04 0.69
CA THR A 16 6.56 -23.49 1.45
C THR A 16 5.36 -23.59 0.53
N ARG A 17 4.66 -24.71 0.59
CA ARG A 17 3.39 -24.93 -0.11
C ARG A 17 2.25 -25.03 0.90
N VAL A 18 1.23 -24.20 0.73
CA VAL A 18 0.00 -24.22 1.55
C VAL A 18 -1.15 -24.72 0.67
N ILE A 19 -1.83 -25.76 1.12
CA ILE A 19 -2.99 -26.33 0.41
C ILE A 19 -4.21 -26.20 1.29
N TRP A 20 -5.27 -25.58 0.78
CA TRP A 20 -6.56 -25.49 1.44
C TRP A 20 -7.54 -26.43 0.73
N GLU A 21 -7.97 -27.44 1.44
CA GLU A 21 -8.96 -28.41 0.95
C GLU A 21 -10.23 -28.35 1.80
N LYS A 22 -11.36 -28.69 1.20
CA LYS A 22 -12.66 -28.79 1.89
C LYS A 22 -13.02 -27.53 2.68
N ILE A 23 -12.95 -26.37 2.02
CA ILE A 23 -13.28 -25.09 2.64
C ILE A 23 -14.77 -25.07 2.94
N ASP A 24 -15.14 -25.23 4.23
CA ASP A 24 -16.52 -25.36 4.71
C ASP A 24 -17.13 -24.06 5.22
N ARG A 25 -16.29 -23.08 5.59
CA ARG A 25 -16.71 -21.80 6.18
C ARG A 25 -16.68 -20.61 5.23
N ALA A 26 -16.29 -20.79 4.00
CA ALA A 26 -16.47 -19.75 3.02
C ALA A 26 -17.88 -19.87 2.46
N ASP A 27 -18.60 -18.77 2.29
CA ASP A 27 -19.91 -18.69 1.66
C ASP A 27 -19.91 -19.16 0.18
N PHE A 28 -18.98 -20.04 -0.16
CA PHE A 28 -18.81 -20.65 -1.47
C PHE A 28 -20.03 -21.47 -1.90
N LYS A 29 -20.83 -21.98 -0.93
CA LYS A 29 -21.95 -22.86 -1.21
C LYS A 29 -23.29 -22.13 -1.38
N LEU A 30 -23.47 -20.95 -0.82
CA LEU A 30 -24.78 -20.30 -0.73
C LEU A 30 -24.98 -19.14 -1.71
N ASN A 31 -23.94 -18.46 -2.10
CA ASN A 31 -24.03 -17.41 -3.11
C ASN A 31 -22.94 -17.66 -4.13
N LYS A 32 -23.22 -17.79 -5.39
CA LYS A 32 -22.32 -17.83 -6.54
C LYS A 32 -21.19 -16.77 -6.43
N ILE A 33 -20.49 -16.74 -5.29
CA ILE A 33 -19.31 -15.90 -5.08
C ILE A 33 -18.29 -16.41 -6.06
N ASN A 34 -18.00 -15.60 -7.02
CA ASN A 34 -17.07 -15.89 -8.08
C ASN A 34 -15.71 -16.19 -7.43
N THR A 35 -15.29 -17.45 -7.40
CA THR A 35 -13.99 -17.90 -6.88
C THR A 35 -12.85 -17.03 -7.44
N ASN A 36 -12.99 -16.55 -8.67
CA ASN A 36 -12.04 -15.65 -9.31
C ASN A 36 -11.91 -14.31 -8.58
N SER A 37 -13.00 -13.77 -8.02
CA SER A 37 -12.93 -12.50 -7.27
C SER A 37 -12.17 -12.66 -5.96
N ILE A 38 -12.32 -13.80 -5.29
CA ILE A 38 -11.58 -14.12 -4.06
C ILE A 38 -10.11 -14.29 -4.37
N LEU A 39 -9.77 -15.06 -5.40
CA LEU A 39 -8.38 -15.27 -5.82
C LEU A 39 -7.74 -13.94 -6.22
N LYS A 40 -8.45 -13.08 -6.93
CA LYS A 40 -7.98 -11.73 -7.28
C LYS A 40 -7.72 -10.87 -6.04
N ASN A 41 -8.59 -10.92 -5.03
CA ASN A 41 -8.41 -10.17 -3.79
C ASN A 41 -7.20 -10.69 -3.00
N ILE A 42 -6.99 -12.01 -2.96
CA ILE A 42 -5.81 -12.62 -2.34
C ILE A 42 -4.53 -12.18 -3.09
N ASP A 43 -4.53 -12.21 -4.42
CA ASP A 43 -3.43 -11.76 -5.26
C ASP A 43 -3.08 -10.30 -4.97
N MET A 44 -4.07 -9.42 -5.01
CA MET A 44 -3.88 -7.99 -4.71
C MET A 44 -3.35 -7.76 -3.29
N HIS A 45 -3.88 -8.50 -2.31
CA HIS A 45 -3.44 -8.39 -0.92
C HIS A 45 -1.99 -8.86 -0.74
N LEU A 46 -1.64 -10.02 -1.27
CA LEU A 46 -0.28 -10.55 -1.18
C LEU A 46 0.71 -9.69 -1.96
N GLY A 47 0.33 -9.25 -3.17
CA GLY A 47 1.10 -8.32 -3.97
C GLY A 47 1.42 -7.02 -3.25
N LEU A 48 0.44 -6.45 -2.51
CA LEU A 48 0.61 -5.23 -1.74
C LEU A 48 1.45 -5.47 -0.47
N VAL A 49 1.11 -6.49 0.33
CA VAL A 49 1.76 -6.74 1.63
C VAL A 49 3.23 -7.11 1.48
N PHE A 50 3.55 -7.86 0.45
CA PHE A 50 4.90 -8.40 0.22
C PHE A 50 5.63 -7.75 -0.97
N HIS A 51 5.13 -6.62 -1.52
CA HIS A 51 5.71 -6.03 -2.74
C HIS A 51 7.22 -5.84 -2.65
N ARG A 52 7.76 -5.34 -1.53
CA ARG A 52 9.21 -5.13 -1.37
C ARG A 52 10.02 -6.43 -1.46
N PHE A 53 9.47 -7.54 -0.96
CA PHE A 53 10.11 -8.86 -1.09
C PHE A 53 9.99 -9.40 -2.50
N LEU A 54 8.85 -9.15 -3.17
CA LEU A 54 8.60 -9.53 -4.55
C LEU A 54 9.44 -8.70 -5.53
N GLU A 55 9.68 -7.43 -5.25
CA GLU A 55 10.57 -6.55 -6.00
C GLU A 55 12.05 -6.83 -5.73
N GLY A 56 12.38 -7.43 -4.57
CA GLY A 56 13.75 -7.69 -4.15
C GLY A 56 14.45 -6.46 -3.57
N ILE A 57 13.69 -5.44 -3.12
CA ILE A 57 14.23 -4.20 -2.60
C ILE A 57 14.91 -4.43 -1.25
N ASN A 58 16.17 -3.98 -1.13
CA ASN A 58 16.98 -4.04 0.10
C ASN A 58 17.11 -5.44 0.72
N LEU A 59 16.95 -6.47 -0.09
CA LEU A 59 17.13 -7.85 0.39
C LEU A 59 18.58 -8.30 0.20
N LYS A 60 19.18 -8.81 1.28
CA LYS A 60 20.46 -9.56 1.22
C LYS A 60 20.29 -10.97 0.64
N ARG A 61 19.10 -11.33 0.20
CA ARG A 61 18.69 -12.66 -0.25
C ARG A 61 18.00 -12.57 -1.61
N GLU A 62 17.79 -13.71 -2.22
CA GLU A 62 17.01 -13.81 -3.45
C GLU A 62 15.60 -13.25 -3.29
N LYS A 63 15.07 -12.72 -4.38
CA LYS A 63 13.71 -12.21 -4.52
C LYS A 63 12.70 -13.31 -4.14
N LEU A 64 11.72 -12.94 -3.33
CA LEU A 64 10.61 -13.82 -2.99
C LEU A 64 9.72 -14.04 -4.22
N LYS A 65 9.27 -15.26 -4.41
CA LYS A 65 8.22 -15.58 -5.38
C LYS A 65 7.03 -16.18 -4.65
N ILE A 66 5.85 -15.68 -4.93
CA ILE A 66 4.58 -16.19 -4.41
C ILE A 66 3.73 -16.65 -5.58
N PHE A 67 3.12 -17.82 -5.46
CA PHE A 67 2.24 -18.36 -6.49
C PHE A 67 0.88 -18.70 -5.90
N ILE A 68 -0.19 -18.38 -6.63
CA ILE A 68 -1.58 -18.75 -6.30
C ILE A 68 -2.08 -19.64 -7.44
N ASN A 69 -2.33 -20.91 -7.15
CA ASN A 69 -2.76 -21.91 -8.15
C ASN A 69 -1.87 -21.94 -9.41
N GLY A 70 -0.56 -21.74 -9.24
CA GLY A 70 0.42 -21.74 -10.33
C GLY A 70 0.65 -20.38 -11.01
N SER A 71 -0.15 -19.37 -10.74
CA SER A 71 0.06 -17.99 -11.23
C SER A 71 0.95 -17.22 -10.28
N GLU A 72 2.00 -16.58 -10.79
CA GLU A 72 2.91 -15.74 -9.98
C GLU A 72 2.19 -14.43 -9.57
N VAL A 73 2.35 -14.06 -8.30
CA VAL A 73 1.81 -12.81 -7.74
C VAL A 73 2.75 -11.66 -8.09
N GLU A 74 2.22 -10.65 -8.76
CA GLU A 74 2.97 -9.45 -9.11
C GLU A 74 3.03 -8.45 -7.94
N PRO A 75 4.17 -7.76 -7.74
CA PRO A 75 4.29 -6.74 -6.72
C PRO A 75 3.33 -5.57 -6.99
N LYS A 76 2.69 -5.06 -5.93
CA LYS A 76 1.78 -3.90 -5.99
C LYS A 76 2.35 -2.78 -5.12
N ASN A 77 3.41 -2.13 -5.62
CA ASN A 77 4.02 -0.98 -4.95
C ASN A 77 3.03 0.21 -4.99
N PRO A 78 2.62 0.75 -3.83
CA PRO A 78 1.61 1.79 -3.81
C PRO A 78 2.12 3.20 -4.14
N PHE A 79 3.43 3.42 -4.33
CA PHE A 79 4.00 4.77 -4.34
C PHE A 79 4.30 5.33 -5.73
N ASN A 80 4.24 4.53 -6.80
CA ASN A 80 4.62 4.94 -8.15
C ASN A 80 5.99 5.64 -8.18
N GLU A 81 6.98 5.02 -7.55
CA GLU A 81 8.31 5.62 -7.33
C GLU A 81 9.10 5.82 -8.63
N GLU A 82 8.77 5.10 -9.69
CA GLU A 82 9.47 5.16 -10.98
C GLU A 82 8.95 6.28 -11.89
N SER A 83 7.74 6.76 -11.65
CA SER A 83 7.17 7.85 -12.44
C SER A 83 7.87 9.18 -12.14
N ASN A 84 8.34 9.86 -13.18
CA ASN A 84 8.92 11.19 -13.07
C ASN A 84 7.90 12.26 -12.63
N ALA A 85 6.61 11.98 -12.81
CA ALA A 85 5.53 12.86 -12.39
C ALA A 85 5.17 12.70 -10.90
N THR A 86 5.69 11.68 -10.22
CA THR A 86 5.51 11.50 -8.78
C THR A 86 6.38 12.48 -7.99
N ILE A 87 5.76 13.28 -7.14
CA ILE A 87 6.49 14.15 -6.21
C ILE A 87 6.92 13.32 -5.00
N LYS A 88 8.24 13.27 -4.75
CA LYS A 88 8.84 12.54 -3.64
C LYS A 88 9.49 13.52 -2.67
N SER A 89 9.28 13.34 -1.36
CA SER A 89 10.06 14.08 -0.36
C SER A 89 11.42 13.45 -0.14
N ALA A 90 12.33 14.20 0.49
CA ALA A 90 13.45 13.59 1.20
C ALA A 90 12.92 12.66 2.30
N ILE A 91 13.73 11.70 2.71
CA ILE A 91 13.43 10.84 3.86
C ILE A 91 13.65 11.66 5.12
N SER A 92 12.62 11.76 5.95
CA SER A 92 12.68 12.35 7.30
C SER A 92 12.93 11.26 8.32
N THR A 93 13.87 11.47 9.23
CA THR A 93 14.18 10.53 10.31
C THR A 93 13.67 11.08 11.63
N LEU A 94 12.84 10.31 12.32
CA LEU A 94 12.39 10.57 13.68
C LEU A 94 13.08 9.58 14.62
N LYS A 95 13.81 10.11 15.61
CA LYS A 95 14.34 9.26 16.69
C LYS A 95 13.25 9.00 17.73
N TYR A 96 12.98 7.74 17.98
CA TYR A 96 12.01 7.30 18.98
C TYR A 96 12.64 6.20 19.84
N ASN A 97 12.79 6.48 21.15
CA ASN A 97 13.58 5.64 22.06
C ASN A 97 14.99 5.41 21.46
N ASN A 98 15.41 4.17 21.28
CA ASN A 98 16.71 3.83 20.67
C ASN A 98 16.61 3.47 19.19
N SER A 99 15.49 3.80 18.53
CA SER A 99 15.21 3.41 17.15
C SER A 99 14.97 4.58 16.24
N ASP A 100 15.34 4.42 15.00
CA ASP A 100 15.07 5.39 13.95
C ASP A 100 13.81 4.98 13.17
N ILE A 101 12.88 5.91 13.02
CA ILE A 101 11.70 5.78 12.19
C ILE A 101 11.92 6.63 10.94
N PHE A 102 11.82 6.02 9.77
CA PHE A 102 11.99 6.70 8.50
C PHE A 102 10.64 7.00 7.89
N VAL A 103 10.43 8.24 7.50
CA VAL A 103 9.18 8.69 6.87
C VAL A 103 9.48 9.41 5.57
N GLN A 104 8.80 9.00 4.51
CA GLN A 104 8.85 9.64 3.21
C GLN A 104 7.45 9.78 2.65
N TYR A 105 7.10 10.94 2.11
CA TYR A 105 5.80 11.11 1.47
C TYR A 105 5.92 11.20 -0.05
N PHE A 106 4.82 10.83 -0.68
CA PHE A 106 4.65 10.81 -2.13
C PHE A 106 3.32 11.49 -2.48
N ILE A 107 3.34 12.25 -3.56
CA ILE A 107 2.13 12.72 -4.22
C ILE A 107 2.14 12.11 -5.60
N LEU A 108 1.22 11.21 -5.84
CA LEU A 108 1.08 10.50 -7.10
C LEU A 108 0.69 11.46 -8.21
N PRO A 109 1.02 11.16 -9.47
CA PRO A 109 0.62 11.99 -10.59
C PRO A 109 -0.89 12.06 -10.74
N HIS A 110 -1.38 13.14 -11.31
CA HIS A 110 -2.77 13.26 -11.74
C HIS A 110 -3.06 12.38 -12.95
N GLU A 111 -4.31 12.01 -13.17
CA GLU A 111 -4.73 11.10 -14.24
C GLU A 111 -4.35 11.55 -15.66
N ASP A 112 -4.26 12.85 -15.89
CA ASP A 112 -3.85 13.45 -17.17
C ASP A 112 -2.32 13.47 -17.40
N MET A 113 -1.52 13.08 -16.40
CA MET A 113 -0.05 13.05 -16.47
C MET A 113 0.52 11.67 -16.73
N VAL A 114 -0.32 10.65 -16.74
CA VAL A 114 0.09 9.24 -16.87
C VAL A 114 -0.85 8.51 -17.83
N SER A 115 -0.44 7.33 -18.30
CA SER A 115 -1.32 6.48 -19.09
C SER A 115 -2.52 5.96 -18.28
N ILE A 116 -3.62 5.60 -18.96
CA ILE A 116 -4.80 5.00 -18.32
C ILE A 116 -4.42 3.70 -17.60
N GLU A 117 -3.47 2.94 -18.15
CA GLU A 117 -2.99 1.72 -17.54
C GLU A 117 -2.23 2.00 -16.25
N GLU A 118 -1.29 2.95 -16.27
CA GLU A 118 -0.56 3.38 -15.09
C GLU A 118 -1.51 3.91 -14.01
N TRP A 119 -2.47 4.76 -14.39
CA TRP A 119 -3.48 5.27 -13.47
C TRP A 119 -4.24 4.14 -12.77
N LYS A 120 -4.73 3.14 -13.52
CA LYS A 120 -5.45 1.99 -12.96
C LYS A 120 -4.58 1.12 -12.07
N ASN A 121 -3.30 0.94 -12.40
CA ASN A 121 -2.38 0.13 -11.61
C ASN A 121 -2.15 0.69 -10.21
N PHE A 122 -2.09 2.03 -10.07
CA PHE A 122 -1.85 2.70 -8.79
C PHE A 122 -3.14 3.12 -8.06
N GLU A 123 -4.31 2.99 -8.68
CA GLU A 123 -5.60 3.24 -8.06
C GLU A 123 -5.83 2.33 -6.83
N GLY A 124 -5.46 1.06 -6.95
CA GLY A 124 -5.65 0.04 -5.93
C GLY A 124 -7.11 -0.33 -5.70
N GLU A 125 -7.37 -1.25 -4.78
CA GLU A 125 -8.73 -1.69 -4.48
C GLU A 125 -9.56 -0.57 -3.83
N GLY A 126 -10.67 -0.19 -4.46
CA GLY A 126 -11.59 0.84 -3.97
C GLY A 126 -11.18 2.27 -4.27
N GLY A 127 -10.19 2.49 -5.17
CA GLY A 127 -9.86 3.78 -5.74
C GLY A 127 -8.90 4.63 -4.91
N TYR A 128 -8.44 5.71 -5.51
CA TYR A 128 -7.46 6.62 -4.91
C TYR A 128 -7.88 7.21 -3.56
N ILE A 129 -9.18 7.50 -3.37
CA ILE A 129 -9.70 8.06 -2.11
C ILE A 129 -9.54 7.04 -0.97
N LYS A 130 -9.82 5.76 -1.22
CA LYS A 130 -9.67 4.70 -0.22
C LYS A 130 -8.19 4.45 0.12
N ASN A 131 -7.32 4.56 -0.88
CA ASN A 131 -5.91 4.17 -0.78
C ASN A 131 -4.94 5.31 -0.43
N GLN A 132 -5.44 6.51 -0.11
CA GLN A 132 -4.62 7.59 0.44
C GLN A 132 -4.24 7.31 1.90
N GLY A 133 -3.10 7.84 2.36
CA GLY A 133 -2.71 7.70 3.76
C GLY A 133 -1.32 7.15 3.99
N CYS A 134 -1.07 6.78 5.23
CA CYS A 134 0.18 6.18 5.66
C CYS A 134 0.18 4.67 5.39
N TYR A 135 1.36 4.19 5.02
CA TYR A 135 1.71 2.79 4.80
C TYR A 135 2.87 2.46 5.72
N VAL A 136 2.64 1.60 6.71
CA VAL A 136 3.64 1.26 7.73
C VAL A 136 4.28 -0.07 7.41
N TYR A 137 5.59 -0.05 7.30
CA TYR A 137 6.42 -1.23 7.04
C TYR A 137 7.23 -1.59 8.27
N ARG A 138 7.24 -2.85 8.59
CA ARG A 138 8.07 -3.45 9.62
C ARG A 138 8.98 -4.49 8.96
N CYS A 139 10.28 -4.26 8.99
CA CYS A 139 11.24 -5.14 8.32
C CYS A 139 10.82 -5.49 6.88
N ASN A 140 10.50 -4.48 6.08
CA ASN A 140 10.03 -4.56 4.69
C ASN A 140 8.64 -5.17 4.49
N ARG A 141 7.96 -5.71 5.50
CA ARG A 141 6.58 -6.17 5.39
C ARG A 141 5.62 -5.03 5.68
N LEU A 142 4.68 -4.81 4.77
CA LEU A 142 3.58 -3.89 5.04
C LEU A 142 2.65 -4.47 6.10
N ILE A 143 2.43 -3.72 7.18
CA ILE A 143 1.58 -4.14 8.31
C ILE A 143 0.29 -3.31 8.42
N VAL A 144 0.32 -2.07 7.97
CA VAL A 144 -0.84 -1.18 7.92
C VAL A 144 -0.79 -0.37 6.64
N SER A 145 -1.92 -0.22 5.97
CA SER A 145 -2.03 0.55 4.74
C SER A 145 -3.16 1.56 4.79
N SER A 146 -3.02 2.61 4.00
CA SER A 146 -4.11 3.53 3.68
C SER A 146 -4.80 4.15 4.91
N THR A 147 -4.06 4.62 5.91
CA THR A 147 -4.63 5.26 7.10
C THR A 147 -3.96 6.60 7.41
N TRP A 148 -4.75 7.58 7.81
CA TRP A 148 -4.23 8.84 8.36
C TRP A 148 -4.16 8.84 9.90
N PHE A 149 -4.38 7.70 10.57
CA PHE A 149 -4.39 7.55 12.04
C PHE A 149 -5.33 8.54 12.76
N GLY A 150 -6.40 8.97 12.08
CA GLY A 150 -7.33 9.98 12.61
C GLY A 150 -6.75 11.41 12.68
N ILE A 151 -5.66 11.69 11.96
CA ILE A 151 -5.08 13.03 11.86
C ILE A 151 -5.95 13.90 10.94
N MET A 152 -6.40 13.32 9.82
CA MET A 152 -7.28 13.98 8.87
C MET A 152 -8.25 12.97 8.23
N PRO A 153 -9.38 13.42 7.69
CA PRO A 153 -10.25 12.55 6.90
C PRO A 153 -9.67 12.24 5.52
N LYS A 154 -10.16 11.17 4.89
CA LYS A 154 -9.85 10.87 3.49
C LYS A 154 -10.71 11.74 2.58
N LEU A 155 -10.07 12.62 1.81
CA LEU A 155 -10.72 13.59 0.93
C LEU A 155 -10.34 13.37 -0.53
N ALA A 156 -11.21 13.77 -1.45
CA ALA A 156 -10.90 13.77 -2.88
C ALA A 156 -9.71 14.68 -3.21
N SER A 157 -9.58 15.81 -2.52
CA SER A 157 -8.48 16.76 -2.70
C SER A 157 -7.11 16.25 -2.25
N THR A 158 -7.06 15.16 -1.47
CA THR A 158 -5.82 14.53 -0.99
C THR A 158 -5.66 13.09 -1.49
N LYS A 159 -6.50 12.67 -2.46
CA LYS A 159 -6.55 11.30 -2.98
C LYS A 159 -5.20 10.76 -3.48
N LEU A 160 -4.31 11.64 -3.94
CA LEU A 160 -2.99 11.29 -4.48
C LEU A 160 -1.89 11.19 -3.42
N CYS A 161 -2.20 11.53 -2.16
CA CYS A 161 -1.20 11.60 -1.10
C CYS A 161 -0.99 10.24 -0.43
N ARG A 162 0.27 9.84 -0.30
CA ARG A 162 0.69 8.63 0.41
C ARG A 162 1.95 8.91 1.23
N ALA A 163 2.07 8.28 2.38
CA ALA A 163 3.25 8.37 3.23
C ALA A 163 3.78 6.97 3.58
N LYS A 164 5.05 6.75 3.37
CA LYS A 164 5.78 5.53 3.69
C LYS A 164 6.45 5.70 5.04
N ILE A 165 6.21 4.76 5.96
CA ILE A 165 6.76 4.78 7.31
C ILE A 165 7.46 3.45 7.54
N ASP A 166 8.76 3.49 7.77
CA ASP A 166 9.56 2.31 8.05
C ASP A 166 9.91 2.27 9.55
N ILE A 167 9.57 1.16 10.21
CA ILE A 167 9.82 0.92 11.64
C ILE A 167 10.64 -0.34 11.86
N GLY A 168 11.42 -0.36 12.94
CA GLY A 168 12.12 -1.55 13.40
C GLY A 168 11.24 -2.51 14.20
N ASN A 169 11.81 -3.63 14.63
CA ASN A 169 11.13 -4.63 15.47
C ASN A 169 11.01 -4.21 16.94
N ASP A 170 11.88 -3.34 17.37
CA ASP A 170 12.10 -2.92 18.75
C ASP A 170 11.01 -1.97 19.28
N ILE A 171 10.16 -1.43 18.40
CA ILE A 171 9.06 -0.53 18.77
C ILE A 171 7.66 -1.13 18.58
N ASP A 172 7.58 -2.44 18.39
CA ASP A 172 6.31 -3.15 18.18
C ASP A 172 5.30 -2.98 19.31
N SER A 173 5.77 -3.06 20.55
CA SER A 173 4.93 -2.91 21.74
C SER A 173 4.27 -1.53 21.82
N ASP A 174 4.99 -0.50 21.36
CA ASP A 174 4.56 0.89 21.49
C ASP A 174 3.53 1.27 20.42
N TRP A 175 3.58 0.62 19.26
CA TRP A 175 2.65 0.88 18.15
C TRP A 175 1.27 0.24 18.31
N LYS A 176 1.04 -0.57 19.34
CA LYS A 176 -0.23 -1.31 19.56
C LYS A 176 -0.73 -1.94 18.26
N ILE A 177 0.17 -2.66 17.58
CA ILE A 177 -0.15 -3.29 16.31
C ILE A 177 -1.09 -4.46 16.56
N ASP A 178 -2.35 -4.34 16.15
CA ASP A 178 -3.27 -5.49 16.07
C ASP A 178 -3.11 -6.15 14.70
N ILE A 179 -2.26 -7.17 14.66
CA ILE A 179 -1.97 -7.93 13.42
C ILE A 179 -3.24 -8.57 12.84
N LYS A 180 -4.22 -8.90 13.69
CA LYS A 180 -5.48 -9.53 13.26
C LYS A 180 -6.46 -8.54 12.65
N LYS A 181 -6.39 -7.26 13.04
CA LYS A 181 -7.33 -6.22 12.59
C LYS A 181 -6.73 -5.23 11.60
N SER A 182 -5.45 -5.40 11.24
CA SER A 182 -4.72 -4.45 10.37
C SER A 182 -4.83 -3.01 10.89
N THR A 183 -4.93 -2.85 12.21
CA THR A 183 -5.00 -1.56 12.87
C THR A 183 -3.72 -1.34 13.65
N ALA A 184 -3.14 -0.18 13.53
CA ALA A 184 -2.05 0.28 14.38
C ALA A 184 -2.39 1.67 14.88
N SER A 185 -1.99 1.95 16.11
CA SER A 185 -2.06 3.30 16.66
C SER A 185 -0.67 3.74 17.05
N PRO A 186 -0.09 4.72 16.34
CA PRO A 186 1.24 5.19 16.67
C PRO A 186 1.27 5.85 18.06
N PRO A 187 2.39 5.76 18.79
CA PRO A 187 2.60 6.51 20.02
C PRO A 187 2.36 8.00 19.81
N LYS A 188 2.00 8.71 20.89
CA LYS A 188 1.61 10.14 20.82
C LYS A 188 2.68 11.02 20.18
N SER A 189 3.96 10.81 20.50
CA SER A 189 5.09 11.56 19.93
C SER A 189 5.21 11.35 18.42
N ILE A 190 5.08 10.11 17.96
CA ILE A 190 5.10 9.77 16.54
C ILE A 190 3.88 10.37 15.85
N LYS A 191 2.71 10.27 16.46
CA LYS A 191 1.48 10.87 15.93
C LYS A 191 1.60 12.39 15.77
N ASN A 192 2.21 13.10 16.72
CA ASN A 192 2.45 14.53 16.64
C ASN A 192 3.37 14.87 15.47
N PHE A 193 4.49 14.15 15.31
CA PHE A 193 5.40 14.33 14.17
C PHE A 193 4.70 14.09 12.83
N LEU A 194 3.91 13.00 12.74
CA LEU A 194 3.13 12.72 11.53
C LEU A 194 2.08 13.81 11.26
N THR A 195 1.48 14.39 12.31
CA THR A 195 0.51 15.47 12.18
C THR A 195 1.15 16.70 11.54
N GLU A 196 2.31 17.13 12.04
CA GLU A 196 3.05 18.25 11.46
C GLU A 196 3.45 17.97 10.00
N LEU A 197 3.98 16.79 9.72
CA LEU A 197 4.38 16.40 8.37
C LEU A 197 3.18 16.37 7.41
N ILE A 198 2.07 15.77 7.83
CA ILE A 198 0.88 15.60 7.00
C ILE A 198 0.21 16.96 6.72
N ILE A 199 -0.06 17.75 7.74
CA ILE A 199 -0.77 19.02 7.59
C ILE A 199 0.08 20.04 6.83
N ASN A 200 1.34 20.22 7.22
CA ASN A 200 2.17 21.29 6.67
C ASN A 200 2.70 20.98 5.26
N ASN A 201 2.89 19.71 4.92
CA ASN A 201 3.52 19.31 3.65
C ASN A 201 2.60 18.53 2.74
N ILE A 202 2.05 17.41 3.22
CA ILE A 202 1.35 16.44 2.36
C ILE A 202 0.01 17.01 1.90
N GLU A 203 -0.81 17.47 2.85
CA GLU A 203 -2.14 17.99 2.56
C GLU A 203 -2.08 19.20 1.63
N ARG A 204 -1.22 20.17 1.96
CA ARG A 204 -1.07 21.39 1.17
C ARG A 204 -0.61 21.12 -0.26
N LYS A 205 0.43 20.30 -0.44
CA LYS A 205 0.98 19.97 -1.76
C LYS A 205 0.02 19.08 -2.56
N GLY A 206 -0.61 18.10 -1.91
CA GLY A 206 -1.58 17.21 -2.55
C GLY A 206 -2.81 17.93 -3.07
N ARG A 207 -3.37 18.83 -2.27
CA ARG A 207 -4.46 19.72 -2.71
C ARG A 207 -4.04 20.60 -3.87
N GLY A 208 -2.80 21.11 -3.84
CA GLY A 208 -2.25 21.93 -4.93
C GLY A 208 -2.22 21.18 -6.25
N VAL A 209 -1.76 19.92 -6.29
CA VAL A 209 -1.71 19.10 -7.50
C VAL A 209 -3.11 18.83 -8.04
N VAL A 210 -4.05 18.38 -7.20
CA VAL A 210 -5.41 18.06 -7.61
C VAL A 210 -6.15 19.32 -8.11
N ASN A 211 -6.11 20.40 -7.36
CA ASN A 211 -6.86 21.62 -7.68
C ASN A 211 -6.31 22.34 -8.93
N LYS A 212 -4.98 22.43 -9.06
CA LYS A 212 -4.34 23.07 -10.21
C LYS A 212 -4.74 22.38 -11.51
N ARG A 213 -4.66 21.07 -11.55
CA ARG A 213 -5.01 20.29 -12.74
C ARG A 213 -6.49 20.35 -13.06
N THR A 214 -7.36 20.32 -12.06
CA THR A 214 -8.81 20.49 -12.27
C THR A 214 -9.13 21.86 -12.89
N GLN A 215 -8.46 22.93 -12.45
CA GLN A 215 -8.62 24.24 -13.03
C GLN A 215 -8.11 24.35 -14.47
N GLU A 216 -6.92 23.80 -14.76
CA GLU A 216 -6.37 23.75 -16.12
C GLU A 216 -7.31 23.01 -17.08
N LEU A 217 -7.86 21.86 -16.68
CA LEU A 217 -8.81 21.09 -17.49
C LEU A 217 -10.14 21.81 -17.74
N ILE A 218 -10.63 22.61 -16.79
CA ILE A 218 -11.83 23.42 -16.99
C ILE A 218 -11.55 24.52 -18.02
N GLN A 219 -10.43 25.23 -17.90
CA GLN A 219 -10.04 26.27 -18.86
C GLN A 219 -9.86 25.72 -20.28
N ASP A 220 -9.22 24.56 -20.43
CA ASP A 220 -9.07 23.92 -21.73
C ASP A 220 -10.41 23.49 -22.37
N LYS A 221 -11.38 23.08 -21.57
CA LYS A 221 -12.73 22.77 -22.05
C LYS A 221 -13.48 24.02 -22.49
N ASP A 222 -13.38 25.08 -21.71
CA ASP A 222 -14.05 26.34 -22.03
C ASP A 222 -13.48 26.96 -23.33
N LEU A 223 -12.15 26.86 -23.55
CA LEU A 223 -11.51 27.29 -24.79
C LEU A 223 -11.96 26.49 -26.01
N LYS A 224 -12.24 25.20 -25.86
CA LYS A 224 -12.72 24.33 -26.98
C LYS A 224 -14.20 24.52 -27.32
N LEU A 225 -14.98 25.16 -26.45
CA LEU A 225 -16.39 25.48 -26.70
C LEU A 225 -16.55 26.77 -27.53
N TRP A 226 -15.47 27.53 -27.75
CA TRP A 226 -15.49 28.81 -28.48
C TRP A 226 -14.78 28.73 -29.86
N VAL A 227 -14.40 27.52 -30.31
CA VAL A 227 -13.88 27.23 -31.64
C VAL A 227 -14.86 26.35 -32.41
#